data_aa64406a3e8ec93726997eb54464afec
#
_entry.id   aa64406a3e8ec93726997eb54464afec
#
_cell.length_a   1.000
_cell.length_b   1.000
_cell.length_c   1.000
_cell.angle_alpha   90.00
_cell.angle_beta   90.00
_cell.angle_gamma   90.00
#
_symmetry.space_group_name_H-M   'P 1'
#
loop_
_entity.id
_entity.type
_entity.pdbx_description
1 polymer ?
#
loop_
_entity_poly.entity_id
_entity_poly.type
_entity_poly.pdbx_seq_one_letter_code
_entity_poly.pdbx_strand_id
1 'polypeptide(L)'
;LNSVVEKSGLITQGLLGLIDKYPDIFEEIRGTGLMLGIKCKCPNLDFVQEGYEKAILTVPASDNVVRLLPALNITIEEINEALSRLEQTANSLRIAK
;
A
#
# COMPACT_ATOMS: atom_id res chain seq x y z
N LEU A 1 16.30 -12.47 -9.70
CA LEU A 1 15.48 -13.67 -9.67
C LEU A 1 14.86 -13.84 -8.31
N ASN A 2 15.66 -14.32 -7.35
CA ASN A 2 15.17 -14.43 -5.96
C ASN A 2 14.77 -13.07 -5.40
N SER A 3 15.41 -12.03 -5.90
CA SER A 3 15.16 -10.68 -5.48
C SER A 3 13.71 -10.24 -5.68
N VAL A 4 13.09 -10.63 -6.82
CA VAL A 4 11.69 -10.26 -7.08
C VAL A 4 10.75 -10.98 -6.13
N VAL A 5 10.97 -12.29 -5.92
CA VAL A 5 10.15 -13.07 -5.00
C VAL A 5 10.31 -12.57 -3.58
N GLU A 6 11.53 -12.29 -3.17
CA GLU A 6 11.84 -11.79 -1.83
C GLU A 6 11.17 -10.43 -1.57
N LYS A 7 11.30 -9.52 -2.52
CA LYS A 7 10.71 -8.18 -2.39
C LYS A 7 9.20 -8.22 -2.38
N SER A 8 8.61 -9.06 -3.24
CA SER A 8 7.16 -9.26 -3.24
C SER A 8 6.69 -9.80 -1.90
N GLY A 9 7.44 -10.72 -1.29
CA GLY A 9 7.12 -11.24 0.02
C GLY A 9 7.16 -10.18 1.10
N LEU A 10 8.17 -9.30 1.05
CA LEU A 10 8.30 -8.21 2.01
C LEU A 10 7.13 -7.24 1.89
N ILE A 11 6.75 -6.89 0.67
CA ILE A 11 5.62 -6.00 0.44
C ILE A 11 4.34 -6.64 0.95
N THR A 12 4.12 -7.91 0.62
CA THR A 12 2.93 -8.65 1.04
C THR A 12 2.83 -8.71 2.57
N GLN A 13 3.91 -9.04 3.24
CA GLN A 13 3.92 -9.09 4.70
C GLN A 13 3.64 -7.72 5.32
N GLY A 14 4.23 -6.68 4.74
CA GLY A 14 3.99 -5.32 5.21
C GLY A 14 2.54 -4.90 5.04
N LEU A 15 1.94 -5.23 3.89
CA LEU A 15 0.54 -4.91 3.64
C LEU A 15 -0.39 -5.69 4.57
N LEU A 16 -0.11 -6.96 4.83
CA LEU A 16 -0.89 -7.74 5.77
C LEU A 16 -0.84 -7.13 7.18
N GLY A 17 0.34 -6.65 7.58
CA GLY A 17 0.48 -5.96 8.85
C GLY A 17 -0.34 -4.68 8.92
N LEU A 18 -0.40 -3.93 7.81
CA LEU A 18 -1.21 -2.72 7.75
C LEU A 18 -2.69 -3.03 7.82
N ILE A 19 -3.15 -4.09 7.17
CA ILE A 19 -4.55 -4.50 7.23
C ILE A 19 -4.91 -4.88 8.67
N ASP A 20 -4.03 -5.60 9.33
CA ASP A 20 -4.26 -6.03 10.70
C ASP A 20 -4.31 -4.83 11.66
N LYS A 21 -3.46 -3.83 11.41
CA LYS A 21 -3.37 -2.64 12.27
C LYS A 21 -4.46 -1.61 11.95
N TYR A 22 -4.89 -1.53 10.69
CA TYR A 22 -5.88 -0.56 10.24
C TYR A 22 -7.03 -1.26 9.51
N PRO A 23 -7.78 -2.13 10.23
CA PRO A 23 -8.89 -2.85 9.58
C PRO A 23 -10.05 -1.95 9.20
N ASP A 24 -10.10 -0.74 9.70
CA ASP A 24 -11.11 0.26 9.35
C ASP A 24 -10.77 1.00 8.04
N ILE A 25 -9.52 0.93 7.60
CA ILE A 25 -9.06 1.61 6.38
C ILE A 25 -8.85 0.60 5.24
N PHE A 26 -8.30 -0.57 5.54
CA PHE A 26 -7.94 -1.57 4.55
C PHE A 26 -8.78 -2.83 4.72
N GLU A 27 -9.08 -3.48 3.59
CA GLU A 27 -9.90 -4.70 3.60
C GLU A 27 -9.08 -5.94 3.26
N GLU A 28 -8.37 -5.93 2.13
CA GLU A 28 -7.62 -7.11 1.69
C GLU A 28 -6.58 -6.73 0.64
N ILE A 29 -5.66 -7.66 0.38
CA ILE A 29 -4.67 -7.50 -0.67
C ILE A 29 -5.26 -8.02 -1.97
N ARG A 30 -4.95 -7.35 -3.08
CA ARG A 30 -5.31 -7.76 -4.43
C ARG A 30 -4.06 -7.84 -5.28
N GLY A 31 -4.06 -8.77 -6.25
CA GLY A 31 -2.95 -8.93 -7.17
C GLY A 31 -1.88 -9.88 -6.67
N THR A 32 -0.84 -10.05 -7.48
CA THR A 32 0.27 -10.96 -7.18
C THR A 32 1.59 -10.35 -7.65
N GLY A 33 2.67 -10.87 -7.10
CA GLY A 33 4.02 -10.43 -7.48
C GLY A 33 4.22 -8.95 -7.18
N LEU A 34 4.71 -8.22 -8.18
CA LEU A 34 4.91 -6.77 -8.05
C LEU A 34 3.69 -5.98 -8.52
N MET A 35 2.60 -6.66 -8.89
CA MET A 35 1.35 -6.03 -9.30
C MET A 35 0.36 -6.00 -8.13
N LEU A 36 0.86 -5.69 -6.96
CA LEU A 36 0.05 -5.72 -5.74
C LEU A 36 -0.76 -4.44 -5.59
N GLY A 37 -1.96 -4.61 -5.05
CA GLY A 37 -2.80 -3.50 -4.64
C GLY A 37 -3.45 -3.84 -3.32
N ILE A 38 -4.07 -2.85 -2.70
CA ILE A 38 -4.77 -3.06 -1.44
C ILE A 38 -6.18 -2.49 -1.58
N LYS A 39 -7.17 -3.30 -1.24
CA LYS A 39 -8.56 -2.85 -1.29
C LYS A 39 -8.85 -2.02 -0.05
N CYS A 40 -9.42 -0.85 -0.25
CA CYS A 40 -9.70 0.09 0.83
C CYS A 40 -11.15 0.02 1.25
N LYS A 41 -11.43 0.37 2.50
CA LYS A 41 -12.78 0.57 3.00
C LYS A 41 -13.21 2.01 2.83
N CYS A 42 -12.26 2.95 2.85
CA CYS A 42 -12.53 4.33 2.49
C CYS A 42 -12.50 4.46 0.95
N PRO A 43 -13.05 5.53 0.38
CA PRO A 43 -12.92 5.73 -1.08
C PRO A 43 -11.45 5.75 -1.48
N ASN A 44 -11.09 4.98 -2.52
CA ASN A 44 -9.69 4.86 -2.92
C ASN A 44 -9.08 6.19 -3.38
N LEU A 45 -9.91 7.08 -3.94
CA LEU A 45 -9.43 8.40 -4.35
C LEU A 45 -8.96 9.21 -3.14
N ASP A 46 -9.65 9.10 -2.02
CA ASP A 46 -9.25 9.77 -0.77
C ASP A 46 -7.89 9.24 -0.31
N PHE A 47 -7.69 7.93 -0.40
CA PHE A 47 -6.41 7.33 -0.02
C PHE A 47 -5.28 7.80 -0.94
N VAL A 48 -5.54 7.84 -2.25
CA VAL A 48 -4.54 8.28 -3.22
C VAL A 48 -4.14 9.74 -2.95
N GLN A 49 -5.12 10.59 -2.69
CA GLN A 49 -4.85 12.00 -2.44
C GLN A 49 -4.07 12.21 -1.14
N GLU A 50 -4.47 11.51 -0.08
CA GLU A 50 -3.76 11.61 1.19
C GLU A 50 -2.35 11.03 1.07
N GLY A 51 -2.21 9.94 0.32
CA GLY A 51 -0.90 9.35 0.05
C GLY A 51 0.03 10.29 -0.67
N TYR A 52 -0.50 11.05 -1.62
CA TYR A 52 0.27 12.06 -2.33
C TYR A 52 0.84 13.10 -1.35
N GLU A 53 0.04 13.51 -0.38
CA GLU A 53 0.48 14.43 0.67
C GLU A 53 1.58 13.82 1.53
N LYS A 54 1.61 12.50 1.66
CA LYS A 54 2.65 11.78 2.41
C LYS A 54 3.80 11.32 1.52
N ALA A 55 3.87 11.86 0.30
CA ALA A 55 4.91 11.58 -0.68
C ALA A 55 4.97 10.11 -1.12
N ILE A 56 3.79 9.47 -1.24
CA ILE A 56 3.72 8.14 -1.85
C ILE A 56 2.78 8.19 -3.04
N LEU A 57 3.24 7.64 -4.16
CA LEU A 57 2.45 7.59 -5.38
C LEU A 57 1.73 6.26 -5.46
N THR A 58 0.40 6.34 -5.56
CA THR A 58 -0.45 5.18 -5.76
C THR A 58 -1.44 5.52 -6.86
N VAL A 59 -2.09 4.48 -7.41
CA VAL A 59 -3.01 4.66 -8.52
C VAL A 59 -4.34 4.02 -8.14
N PRO A 60 -5.47 4.74 -8.31
CA PRO A 60 -6.77 4.12 -8.06
C PRO A 60 -7.07 3.08 -9.14
N ALA A 61 -7.66 1.97 -8.73
CA ALA A 61 -8.04 0.90 -9.62
C ALA A 61 -9.49 0.55 -9.35
N SER A 62 -10.05 -0.35 -10.17
CA SER A 62 -11.43 -0.76 -10.00
C SER A 62 -11.63 -1.49 -8.68
N ASP A 63 -12.87 -1.60 -8.23
CA ASP A 63 -13.24 -2.30 -7.01
C ASP A 63 -12.64 -1.66 -5.75
N ASN A 64 -12.43 -0.34 -5.79
CA ASN A 64 -11.93 0.45 -4.66
C ASN A 64 -10.53 0.02 -4.21
N VAL A 65 -9.73 -0.45 -5.15
CA VAL A 65 -8.35 -0.87 -4.90
C VAL A 65 -7.39 0.29 -5.14
N VAL A 66 -6.36 0.37 -4.32
CA VAL A 66 -5.23 1.26 -4.52
C VAL A 66 -4.07 0.41 -5.00
N ARG A 67 -3.54 0.72 -6.16
CA ARG A 67 -2.48 -0.06 -6.78
C ARG A 67 -1.11 0.54 -6.44
N LEU A 68 -0.20 -0.33 -6.08
CA LEU A 68 1.20 0.05 -5.84
C LEU A 68 2.00 -0.22 -7.10
N LEU A 69 2.91 0.69 -7.43
CA LEU A 69 3.71 0.59 -8.66
C LEU A 69 5.20 0.58 -8.32
N PRO A 70 5.71 -0.48 -7.67
CA PRO A 70 7.13 -0.53 -7.36
C PRO A 70 7.96 -0.77 -8.62
N ALA A 71 9.11 -0.13 -8.69
CA ALA A 71 10.06 -0.41 -9.76
C ALA A 71 10.71 -1.77 -9.53
N LEU A 72 11.15 -2.43 -10.61
CA LEU A 72 11.81 -3.73 -10.50
C LEU A 72 13.10 -3.66 -9.69
N ASN A 73 13.74 -2.51 -9.66
CA ASN A 73 14.99 -2.30 -8.94
C ASN A 73 14.78 -1.62 -7.58
N ILE A 74 13.57 -1.65 -7.05
CA ILE A 74 13.30 -1.05 -5.75
C ILE A 74 14.13 -1.75 -4.67
N THR A 75 14.71 -0.97 -3.75
CA THR A 75 15.52 -1.52 -2.67
C THR A 75 14.65 -1.88 -1.48
N ILE A 76 15.21 -2.69 -0.57
CA ILE A 76 14.50 -3.06 0.66
C ILE A 76 14.22 -1.81 1.50
N GLU A 77 15.16 -0.87 1.55
CA GLU A 77 14.95 0.40 2.27
C GLU A 77 13.80 1.19 1.67
N GLU A 78 13.71 1.20 0.33
CA GLU A 78 12.61 1.89 -0.34
C GLU A 78 11.26 1.22 -0.08
N ILE A 79 11.25 -0.11 0.00
CA ILE A 79 10.04 -0.86 0.36
C ILE A 79 9.59 -0.49 1.77
N ASN A 80 10.52 -0.48 2.73
CA ASN A 80 10.21 -0.12 4.10
C ASN A 80 9.72 1.33 4.20
N GLU A 81 10.31 2.22 3.44
CA GLU A 81 9.89 3.62 3.40
C GLU A 81 8.47 3.73 2.84
N ALA A 82 8.17 2.99 1.77
CA ALA A 82 6.84 3.00 1.16
C ALA A 82 5.79 2.49 2.16
N LEU A 83 6.09 1.40 2.84
CA LEU A 83 5.17 0.85 3.84
C LEU A 83 4.94 1.82 4.99
N SER A 84 5.98 2.53 5.42
CA SER A 84 5.86 3.55 6.45
C SER A 84 4.94 4.69 5.99
N ARG A 85 5.07 5.13 4.75
CA ARG A 85 4.24 6.20 4.21
C ARG A 85 2.80 5.75 4.01
N LEU A 86 2.57 4.49 3.64
CA LEU A 86 1.23 3.92 3.58
C LEU A 86 0.58 3.91 4.97
N GLU A 87 1.35 3.57 5.98
CA GLU A 87 0.85 3.59 7.35
C GLU A 87 0.51 5.01 7.80
N GLN A 88 1.36 5.98 7.48
CA GLN A 88 1.09 7.39 7.79
C GLN A 88 -0.19 7.86 7.11
N THR A 89 -0.40 7.43 5.86
CA THR A 89 -1.61 7.78 5.10
C THR A 89 -2.85 7.21 5.79
N ALA A 90 -2.80 5.93 6.17
CA ALA A 90 -3.92 5.28 6.84
C ALA A 90 -4.22 5.94 8.19
N ASN A 91 -3.19 6.26 8.94
CA ASN A 91 -3.34 6.91 10.24
C ASN A 91 -3.98 8.29 10.09
N SER A 92 -3.56 9.04 9.09
CA SER A 92 -4.10 10.38 8.79
C SER A 92 -5.58 10.30 8.46
N LEU A 93 -5.98 9.33 7.65
CA LEU A 93 -7.38 9.13 7.26
C LEU A 93 -8.22 8.68 8.46
N ARG A 94 -7.66 7.85 9.33
CA ARG A 94 -8.35 7.41 10.55
C ARG A 94 -8.63 8.59 11.48
N ILE A 95 -7.66 9.46 11.66
CA ILE A 95 -7.79 10.64 12.52
C ILE A 95 -8.81 11.61 11.93
N ALA A 96 -8.84 11.77 10.62
CA ALA A 96 -9.74 12.71 9.94
C ALA A 96 -11.22 12.31 10.06
N LYS A 97 -11.49 11.05 10.41
CA LYS A 97 -12.85 10.60 10.66
C LYS A 97 -13.24 10.91 12.09
#